data_39332699dd110afca075bc6ac6593469
#
_entry.id   39332699dd110afca075bc6ac6593469
#
_cell.length_a   1.000
_cell.length_b   1.000
_cell.length_c   1.000
_cell.angle_alpha   90.00
_cell.angle_beta   90.00
_cell.angle_gamma   90.00
#
_symmetry.space_group_name_H-M   'P 1'
#
loop_
_entity.id
_entity.type
_entity.pdbx_description
1 polymer ?
#
loop_
_entity_poly.entity_id
_entity_poly.type
_entity_poly.pdbx_seq_one_letter_code
_entity_poly.pdbx_strand_id
1 'polypeptide(L)'
;MNRRRYQAVYRWFTARPRALAALRAADKLLALLVYAAYPLLLLWLAVHRDTRIFRAVLVPAAVFVAGTALRAALNRPRPTVVLGLPPLLNKEKKGESFPSRHVLSAAVITAVFFYAVPPLGPVLAAITLLIALVRVIGGVHFVKDVAAGALLGGALGWLGCFVL
;
A
#
# COMPACT_ATOMS: atom_id res chain seq x y z
N MET A 1 -12.28 -12.79 -0.13
CA MET A 1 -13.38 -12.60 0.84
C MET A 1 -14.68 -12.67 0.06
N ASN A 2 -15.64 -13.49 0.47
CA ASN A 2 -16.94 -13.59 -0.20
C ASN A 2 -17.94 -12.54 0.34
N ARG A 3 -19.11 -12.37 -0.34
CA ARG A 3 -20.11 -11.37 0.02
C ARG A 3 -20.59 -11.49 1.48
N ARG A 4 -20.85 -12.72 1.96
CA ARG A 4 -21.33 -12.96 3.35
C ARG A 4 -20.32 -12.48 4.39
N ARG A 5 -19.04 -12.81 4.20
CA ARG A 5 -17.95 -12.38 5.13
C ARG A 5 -17.78 -10.87 5.13
N TYR A 6 -17.84 -10.24 3.94
CA TYR A 6 -17.74 -8.77 3.88
C TYR A 6 -18.94 -8.09 4.53
N GLN A 7 -20.17 -8.62 4.33
CA GLN A 7 -21.36 -8.11 5.00
C GLN A 7 -21.26 -8.17 6.52
N ALA A 8 -20.73 -9.27 7.07
CA ALA A 8 -20.53 -9.41 8.52
C ALA A 8 -19.55 -8.35 9.05
N VAL A 9 -18.40 -8.16 8.39
CA VAL A 9 -17.41 -7.12 8.72
C VAL A 9 -18.05 -5.72 8.62
N TYR A 10 -18.76 -5.44 7.53
CA TYR A 10 -19.44 -4.17 7.30
C TYR A 10 -20.44 -3.86 8.42
N ARG A 11 -21.33 -4.80 8.75
CA ARG A 11 -22.32 -4.63 9.84
C ARG A 11 -21.65 -4.42 11.19
N TRP A 12 -20.56 -5.14 11.46
CA TRP A 12 -19.81 -5.02 12.71
C TRP A 12 -19.22 -3.61 12.90
N PHE A 13 -18.60 -3.05 11.86
CA PHE A 13 -18.02 -1.71 11.90
C PHE A 13 -19.09 -0.61 11.90
N THR A 14 -20.17 -0.75 11.11
CA THR A 14 -21.25 0.25 11.06
C THR A 14 -22.04 0.33 12.35
N ALA A 15 -22.15 -0.78 13.09
CA ALA A 15 -22.74 -0.80 14.43
C ALA A 15 -21.83 -0.20 15.52
N ARG A 16 -20.57 0.13 15.20
CA ARG A 16 -19.56 0.63 16.17
C ARG A 16 -18.84 1.87 15.63
N PRO A 17 -19.40 3.07 15.81
CA PRO A 17 -18.84 4.31 15.24
C PRO A 17 -17.38 4.58 15.63
N ARG A 18 -17.01 4.24 16.87
CA ARG A 18 -15.62 4.39 17.35
C ARG A 18 -14.66 3.47 16.60
N ALA A 19 -15.02 2.21 16.38
CA ALA A 19 -14.20 1.25 15.63
C ALA A 19 -14.07 1.67 14.15
N LEU A 20 -15.14 2.17 13.54
CA LEU A 20 -15.12 2.70 12.18
C LEU A 20 -14.22 3.93 12.07
N ALA A 21 -14.30 4.84 13.04
CA ALA A 21 -13.41 6.01 13.11
C ALA A 21 -11.94 5.59 13.26
N ALA A 22 -11.65 4.61 14.13
CA ALA A 22 -10.30 4.05 14.29
C ALA A 22 -9.77 3.41 13.01
N LEU A 23 -10.59 2.64 12.28
CA LEU A 23 -10.21 2.07 10.98
C LEU A 23 -9.86 3.15 9.96
N ARG A 24 -10.67 4.21 9.88
CA ARG A 24 -10.43 5.36 8.99
C ARG A 24 -9.20 6.17 9.38
N ALA A 25 -8.97 6.35 10.65
CA ALA A 25 -7.77 7.01 11.18
C ALA A 25 -6.52 6.18 10.87
N ALA A 26 -6.57 4.86 11.10
CA ALA A 26 -5.48 3.95 10.75
C ALA A 26 -5.14 3.99 9.25
N ASP A 27 -6.14 4.02 8.36
CA ASP A 27 -5.93 4.15 6.91
C ASP A 27 -5.12 5.40 6.54
N LYS A 28 -5.44 6.53 7.17
CA LYS A 28 -4.74 7.81 6.93
C LYS A 28 -3.36 7.83 7.58
N LEU A 29 -3.28 7.44 8.85
CA LEU A 29 -2.05 7.52 9.63
C LEU A 29 -0.96 6.58 9.08
N LEU A 30 -1.29 5.32 8.80
CA LEU A 30 -0.33 4.36 8.26
C LEU A 30 0.21 4.81 6.89
N ALA A 31 -0.66 5.34 6.02
CA ALA A 31 -0.23 5.90 4.74
C ALA A 31 0.66 7.14 4.93
N LEU A 32 0.30 8.04 5.85
CA LEU A 32 1.08 9.23 6.19
C LEU A 32 2.47 8.85 6.71
N LEU A 33 2.57 7.86 7.60
CA LEU A 33 3.85 7.40 8.15
C LEU A 33 4.82 6.97 7.03
N VAL A 34 4.37 6.14 6.08
CA VAL A 34 5.22 5.70 4.96
C VAL A 34 5.58 6.87 4.06
N TYR A 35 4.60 7.71 3.71
CA TYR A 35 4.80 8.82 2.77
C TYR A 35 5.56 10.00 3.38
N ALA A 36 5.60 10.13 4.70
CA ALA A 36 6.47 11.08 5.38
C ALA A 36 7.89 10.53 5.59
N ALA A 37 8.02 9.26 5.98
CA ALA A 37 9.31 8.61 6.19
C ALA A 37 10.16 8.59 4.91
N TYR A 38 9.55 8.40 3.76
CA TYR A 38 10.28 8.29 2.49
C TYR A 38 10.99 9.60 2.08
N PRO A 39 10.36 10.78 2.00
CA PRO A 39 11.09 12.01 1.69
C PRO A 39 12.10 12.39 2.78
N LEU A 40 11.86 12.06 4.04
CA LEU A 40 12.86 12.24 5.10
C LEU A 40 14.09 11.38 4.87
N LEU A 41 13.93 10.13 4.43
CA LEU A 41 15.06 9.28 4.02
C LEU A 41 15.81 9.89 2.83
N LEU A 42 15.10 10.36 1.81
CA LEU A 42 15.73 10.98 0.64
C LEU A 42 16.51 12.24 1.02
N LEU A 43 15.95 13.08 1.89
CA LEU A 43 16.64 14.25 2.42
C LEU A 43 17.91 13.86 3.18
N TRP A 44 17.82 12.84 4.04
CA TRP A 44 18.97 12.33 4.79
C TRP A 44 20.08 11.82 3.85
N LEU A 45 19.74 11.03 2.83
CA LEU A 45 20.70 10.55 1.82
C LEU A 45 21.34 11.72 1.05
N ALA A 46 20.54 12.73 0.67
CA ALA A 46 21.03 13.90 -0.05
C ALA A 46 22.03 14.73 0.78
N VAL A 47 21.69 15.01 2.04
CA VAL A 47 22.58 15.78 2.95
C VAL A 47 23.90 15.06 3.18
N HIS A 48 23.89 13.73 3.30
CA HIS A 48 25.09 12.92 3.49
C HIS A 48 25.79 12.57 2.17
N ARG A 49 25.32 13.10 1.02
CA ARG A 49 25.86 12.82 -0.33
C ARG A 49 25.98 11.32 -0.62
N ASP A 50 25.03 10.53 -0.09
CA ASP A 50 25.03 9.08 -0.23
C ASP A 50 24.52 8.69 -1.62
N THR A 51 25.33 7.96 -2.38
CA THR A 51 25.00 7.54 -3.76
C THR A 51 23.80 6.61 -3.84
N ARG A 52 23.38 5.98 -2.73
CA ARG A 52 22.17 5.19 -2.64
C ARG A 52 20.89 5.97 -2.98
N ILE A 53 20.96 7.32 -2.93
CA ILE A 53 19.83 8.19 -3.29
C ILE A 53 19.33 7.92 -4.73
N PHE A 54 20.21 7.62 -5.68
CA PHE A 54 19.81 7.36 -7.06
C PHE A 54 18.86 6.15 -7.15
N ARG A 55 19.23 5.03 -6.52
CA ARG A 55 18.35 3.85 -6.47
C ARG A 55 17.11 4.11 -5.62
N ALA A 56 17.24 4.82 -4.51
CA ALA A 56 16.14 5.17 -3.64
C ALA A 56 15.07 6.03 -4.35
N VAL A 57 15.42 6.81 -5.37
CA VAL A 57 14.49 7.60 -6.18
C VAL A 57 14.01 6.81 -7.41
N LEU A 58 14.94 6.29 -8.21
CA LEU A 58 14.62 5.71 -9.52
C LEU A 58 13.80 4.42 -9.40
N VAL A 59 14.12 3.56 -8.44
CA VAL A 59 13.43 2.27 -8.28
C VAL A 59 11.96 2.46 -7.87
N PRO A 60 11.61 3.23 -6.82
CA PRO A 60 10.22 3.48 -6.49
C PRO A 60 9.46 4.23 -7.60
N ALA A 61 10.12 5.18 -8.28
CA ALA A 61 9.49 5.90 -9.40
C ALA A 61 9.12 4.94 -10.55
N ALA A 62 10.03 4.08 -10.99
CA ALA A 62 9.79 3.10 -12.04
C ALA A 62 8.69 2.11 -11.65
N VAL A 63 8.73 1.56 -10.43
CA VAL A 63 7.73 0.62 -9.93
C VAL A 63 6.36 1.28 -9.80
N PHE A 64 6.29 2.55 -9.36
CA PHE A 64 5.05 3.30 -9.25
C PHE A 64 4.42 3.56 -10.62
N VAL A 65 5.23 3.98 -11.61
CA VAL A 65 4.75 4.22 -12.99
C VAL A 65 4.27 2.93 -13.61
N ALA A 66 5.07 1.86 -13.57
CA ALA A 66 4.71 0.54 -14.09
C ALA A 66 3.44 -0.02 -13.43
N GLY A 67 3.36 0.06 -12.10
CA GLY A 67 2.18 -0.37 -11.35
C GLY A 67 0.93 0.46 -11.68
N THR A 68 1.08 1.76 -11.90
CA THR A 68 -0.04 2.63 -12.30
C THR A 68 -0.52 2.31 -13.73
N ALA A 69 0.40 2.11 -14.66
CA ALA A 69 0.08 1.69 -16.03
C ALA A 69 -0.63 0.32 -16.05
N LEU A 70 -0.11 -0.67 -15.32
CA LEU A 70 -0.74 -1.99 -15.17
C LEU A 70 -2.17 -1.90 -14.63
N ARG A 71 -2.40 -1.04 -13.62
CA ARG A 71 -3.74 -0.82 -13.05
C ARG A 71 -4.71 -0.22 -14.05
N ALA A 72 -4.25 0.78 -14.80
CA ALA A 72 -5.06 1.42 -15.85
C ALA A 72 -5.41 0.42 -16.96
N ALA A 73 -4.43 -0.36 -17.42
CA ALA A 73 -4.63 -1.37 -18.46
C ALA A 73 -5.59 -2.49 -18.03
N LEU A 74 -5.49 -2.98 -16.81
CA LEU A 74 -6.33 -4.07 -16.30
C LEU A 74 -7.72 -3.60 -15.84
N ASN A 75 -7.84 -2.38 -15.39
CA ASN A 75 -9.04 -1.71 -14.89
C ASN A 75 -10.02 -2.62 -14.11
N ARG A 76 -9.51 -3.45 -13.22
CA ARG A 76 -10.32 -4.44 -12.47
C ARG A 76 -11.31 -3.76 -11.51
N PRO A 77 -12.57 -4.23 -11.42
CA PRO A 77 -13.56 -3.66 -10.51
C PRO A 77 -13.19 -3.90 -9.04
N ARG A 78 -13.61 -2.99 -8.17
CA ARG A 78 -13.37 -3.06 -6.71
C ARG A 78 -14.39 -3.95 -6.01
N PRO A 79 -14.07 -4.44 -4.78
CA PRO A 79 -15.00 -5.21 -3.96
C PRO A 79 -16.36 -4.55 -3.80
N THR A 80 -16.41 -3.23 -3.64
CA THR A 80 -17.64 -2.44 -3.48
C THR A 80 -18.57 -2.56 -4.67
N VAL A 81 -18.02 -2.57 -5.89
CA VAL A 81 -18.81 -2.76 -7.12
C VAL A 81 -19.28 -4.20 -7.25
N VAL A 82 -18.38 -5.17 -7.04
CA VAL A 82 -18.68 -6.60 -7.20
C VAL A 82 -19.64 -7.11 -6.14
N LEU A 83 -19.51 -6.61 -4.91
CA LEU A 83 -20.31 -7.08 -3.76
C LEU A 83 -21.58 -6.26 -3.55
N GLY A 84 -21.70 -5.09 -4.20
CA GLY A 84 -22.85 -4.19 -4.05
C GLY A 84 -22.97 -3.60 -2.63
N LEU A 85 -21.85 -3.32 -1.98
CA LEU A 85 -21.80 -2.76 -0.62
C LEU A 85 -20.87 -1.53 -0.60
N PRO A 86 -21.25 -0.45 0.11
CA PRO A 86 -20.39 0.73 0.19
C PRO A 86 -19.07 0.42 0.94
N PRO A 87 -17.98 1.16 0.66
CA PRO A 87 -16.73 0.97 1.37
C PRO A 87 -16.83 1.54 2.80
N LEU A 88 -16.14 0.88 3.75
CA LEU A 88 -15.98 1.42 5.11
C LEU A 88 -15.00 2.62 5.11
N LEU A 89 -14.04 2.62 4.18
CA LEU A 89 -13.18 3.77 3.90
C LEU A 89 -13.87 4.66 2.86
N ASN A 90 -13.86 5.99 3.07
CA ASN A 90 -14.51 6.96 2.19
C ASN A 90 -13.78 7.06 0.83
N LYS A 91 -13.91 6.05 -0.02
CA LYS A 91 -13.26 5.95 -1.34
C LYS A 91 -14.21 5.34 -2.37
N GLU A 92 -14.80 6.18 -3.20
CA GLU A 92 -15.85 5.82 -4.15
C GLU A 92 -15.35 5.33 -5.52
N LYS A 93 -14.04 5.19 -5.73
CA LYS A 93 -13.49 4.76 -7.01
C LYS A 93 -14.00 3.36 -7.39
N LYS A 94 -14.56 3.19 -8.59
CA LYS A 94 -15.21 1.95 -9.03
C LYS A 94 -14.25 0.93 -9.65
N GLY A 95 -13.26 1.40 -10.39
CA GLY A 95 -12.26 0.59 -11.11
C GLY A 95 -10.87 0.59 -10.50
N GLU A 96 -9.91 0.05 -11.26
CA GLU A 96 -8.48 0.01 -10.93
C GLU A 96 -8.19 -0.62 -9.57
N SER A 97 -8.81 -1.78 -9.27
CA SER A 97 -8.58 -2.45 -7.99
C SER A 97 -7.21 -3.13 -7.92
N PHE A 98 -6.74 -3.72 -9.00
CA PHE A 98 -5.57 -4.60 -9.04
C PHE A 98 -4.40 -4.01 -9.82
N PRO A 99 -3.17 -4.10 -9.32
CA PRO A 99 -2.78 -4.34 -7.92
C PRO A 99 -3.10 -3.16 -7.01
N SER A 100 -3.05 -3.33 -5.68
CA SER A 100 -3.25 -2.24 -4.73
C SER A 100 -2.09 -1.25 -4.77
N ARG A 101 -2.34 -0.01 -5.23
CA ARG A 101 -1.31 1.03 -5.37
C ARG A 101 -0.66 1.41 -4.03
N HIS A 102 -1.45 1.53 -2.96
CA HIS A 102 -0.90 1.89 -1.65
C HIS A 102 0.03 0.81 -1.11
N VAL A 103 -0.34 -0.46 -1.28
CA VAL A 103 0.49 -1.57 -0.83
C VAL A 103 1.72 -1.72 -1.71
N LEU A 104 1.59 -1.55 -3.03
CA LEU A 104 2.72 -1.57 -3.96
C LEU A 104 3.74 -0.48 -3.62
N SER A 105 3.28 0.77 -3.42
CA SER A 105 4.16 1.88 -3.05
C SER A 105 4.79 1.67 -1.68
N ALA A 106 4.03 1.21 -0.68
CA ALA A 106 4.58 0.94 0.64
C ALA A 106 5.62 -0.19 0.60
N ALA A 107 5.39 -1.24 -0.19
CA ALA A 107 6.31 -2.38 -0.31
C ALA A 107 7.62 -2.00 -1.02
N VAL A 108 7.58 -1.20 -2.10
CA VAL A 108 8.82 -0.73 -2.75
C VAL A 108 9.58 0.23 -1.84
N ILE A 109 8.91 1.13 -1.11
CA ILE A 109 9.54 2.00 -0.12
C ILE A 109 10.18 1.16 0.99
N THR A 110 9.50 0.10 1.46
CA THR A 110 10.06 -0.85 2.43
C THR A 110 11.38 -1.47 1.93
N ALA A 111 11.45 -1.89 0.66
CA ALA A 111 12.68 -2.41 0.07
C ALA A 111 13.81 -1.35 0.06
N VAL A 112 13.48 -0.09 -0.22
CA VAL A 112 14.45 1.02 -0.12
C VAL A 112 14.96 1.20 1.30
N PHE A 113 14.09 1.08 2.31
CA PHE A 113 14.53 1.15 3.72
C PHE A 113 15.43 -0.02 4.11
N PHE A 114 15.13 -1.24 3.66
CA PHE A 114 16.05 -2.37 3.86
C PHE A 114 17.43 -2.12 3.22
N TYR A 115 17.45 -1.44 2.07
CA TYR A 115 18.68 -1.11 1.36
C TYR A 115 19.46 0.02 2.01
N ALA A 116 18.79 1.11 2.39
CA ALA A 116 19.45 2.34 2.86
C ALA A 116 19.65 2.36 4.38
N VAL A 117 18.66 1.88 5.15
CA VAL A 117 18.66 1.87 6.63
C VAL A 117 18.08 0.54 7.12
N PRO A 118 18.84 -0.59 7.02
CA PRO A 118 18.33 -1.94 7.28
C PRO A 118 17.54 -2.11 8.59
N PRO A 119 17.92 -1.49 9.73
CA PRO A 119 17.15 -1.64 10.97
C PRO A 119 15.71 -1.14 10.91
N LEU A 120 15.39 -0.18 10.01
CA LEU A 120 14.04 0.33 9.82
C LEU A 120 13.21 -0.49 8.83
N GLY A 121 13.83 -1.35 8.03
CA GLY A 121 13.15 -2.22 7.07
C GLY A 121 12.01 -3.04 7.67
N PRO A 122 12.23 -3.79 8.78
CA PRO A 122 11.18 -4.57 9.43
C PRO A 122 10.01 -3.71 9.94
N VAL A 123 10.29 -2.50 10.40
CA VAL A 123 9.23 -1.57 10.86
C VAL A 123 8.34 -1.17 9.69
N LEU A 124 8.95 -0.78 8.55
CA LEU A 124 8.21 -0.43 7.34
C LEU A 124 7.46 -1.63 6.77
N ALA A 125 8.01 -2.85 6.87
CA ALA A 125 7.33 -4.09 6.47
C ALA A 125 6.08 -4.33 7.30
N ALA A 126 6.15 -4.16 8.62
CA ALA A 126 5.00 -4.26 9.51
C ALA A 126 3.92 -3.22 9.17
N ILE A 127 4.31 -1.97 8.94
CA ILE A 127 3.39 -0.90 8.52
C ILE A 127 2.74 -1.25 7.17
N THR A 128 3.50 -1.76 6.21
CA THR A 128 2.99 -2.19 4.89
C THR A 128 1.94 -3.29 5.03
N LEU A 129 2.18 -4.28 5.91
CA LEU A 129 1.22 -5.33 6.22
C LEU A 129 -0.07 -4.77 6.85
N LEU A 130 0.05 -3.84 7.79
CA LEU A 130 -1.10 -3.18 8.40
C LEU A 130 -1.89 -2.36 7.36
N ILE A 131 -1.23 -1.66 6.44
CA ILE A 131 -1.90 -0.99 5.31
C ILE A 131 -2.69 -2.03 4.50
N ALA A 132 -2.09 -3.17 4.14
CA ALA A 132 -2.76 -4.22 3.38
C ALA A 132 -4.02 -4.73 4.09
N LEU A 133 -3.95 -5.00 5.40
CA LEU A 133 -5.07 -5.44 6.22
C LEU A 133 -6.20 -4.39 6.26
N VAL A 134 -5.85 -3.13 6.52
CA VAL A 134 -6.82 -2.02 6.56
C VAL A 134 -7.53 -1.85 5.22
N ARG A 135 -6.82 -2.02 4.09
CA ARG A 135 -7.41 -1.93 2.74
C ARG A 135 -8.39 -3.07 2.44
N VAL A 136 -8.11 -4.29 2.92
CA VAL A 136 -9.01 -5.43 2.76
C VAL A 136 -10.23 -5.30 3.67
N ILE A 137 -10.03 -4.98 4.96
CA ILE A 137 -11.11 -4.77 5.92
C ILE A 137 -12.02 -3.62 5.48
N GLY A 138 -11.42 -2.52 5.01
CA GLY A 138 -12.12 -1.35 4.51
C GLY A 138 -12.91 -1.55 3.23
N GLY A 139 -12.81 -2.74 2.58
CA GLY A 139 -13.57 -3.12 1.41
C GLY A 139 -13.14 -2.44 0.11
N VAL A 140 -11.96 -1.82 0.07
CA VAL A 140 -11.47 -1.10 -1.12
C VAL A 140 -10.60 -1.95 -2.03
N HIS A 141 -10.08 -3.09 -1.52
CA HIS A 141 -9.28 -4.07 -2.27
C HIS A 141 -9.60 -5.50 -1.85
N PHE A 142 -9.50 -6.44 -2.79
CA PHE A 142 -9.48 -7.87 -2.49
C PHE A 142 -8.11 -8.29 -1.91
N VAL A 143 -8.06 -9.42 -1.20
CA VAL A 143 -6.80 -9.99 -0.70
C VAL A 143 -5.77 -10.17 -1.83
N LYS A 144 -6.19 -10.65 -3.00
CA LYS A 144 -5.32 -10.80 -4.17
C LYS A 144 -4.71 -9.49 -4.66
N ASP A 145 -5.44 -8.35 -4.53
CA ASP A 145 -4.97 -7.05 -4.98
C ASP A 145 -3.83 -6.53 -4.09
N VAL A 146 -3.98 -6.73 -2.77
CA VAL A 146 -2.94 -6.33 -1.80
C VAL A 146 -1.75 -7.29 -1.83
N ALA A 147 -1.99 -8.59 -1.98
CA ALA A 147 -0.91 -9.58 -2.14
C ALA A 147 -0.08 -9.31 -3.39
N ALA A 148 -0.72 -9.07 -4.54
CA ALA A 148 -0.02 -8.70 -5.77
C ALA A 148 0.73 -7.38 -5.61
N GLY A 149 0.15 -6.37 -4.94
CA GLY A 149 0.83 -5.10 -4.63
C GLY A 149 2.09 -5.31 -3.80
N ALA A 150 2.00 -6.12 -2.74
CA ALA A 150 3.13 -6.44 -1.87
C ALA A 150 4.24 -7.22 -2.61
N LEU A 151 3.86 -8.25 -3.37
CA LEU A 151 4.82 -9.06 -4.13
C LEU A 151 5.51 -8.25 -5.23
N LEU A 152 4.76 -7.52 -6.05
CA LEU A 152 5.33 -6.71 -7.11
C LEU A 152 6.21 -5.58 -6.56
N GLY A 153 5.70 -4.83 -5.57
CA GLY A 153 6.45 -3.73 -4.95
C GLY A 153 7.70 -4.22 -4.23
N GLY A 154 7.60 -5.32 -3.48
CA GLY A 154 8.72 -5.93 -2.76
C GLY A 154 9.76 -6.54 -3.70
N ALA A 155 9.33 -7.38 -4.65
CA ALA A 155 10.25 -8.07 -5.56
C ALA A 155 10.97 -7.09 -6.50
N LEU A 156 10.24 -6.17 -7.14
CA LEU A 156 10.85 -5.18 -8.02
C LEU A 156 11.71 -4.17 -7.24
N GLY A 157 11.28 -3.81 -6.02
CA GLY A 157 12.07 -2.99 -5.11
C GLY A 157 13.37 -3.67 -4.71
N TRP A 158 13.31 -4.94 -4.34
CA TRP A 158 14.50 -5.73 -4.01
C TRP A 158 15.43 -5.86 -5.21
N LEU A 159 14.91 -6.26 -6.37
CA LEU A 159 15.69 -6.39 -7.60
C LEU A 159 16.39 -5.08 -7.95
N GLY A 160 15.67 -3.96 -7.96
CA GLY A 160 16.24 -2.65 -8.33
C GLY A 160 17.24 -2.09 -7.30
N CYS A 161 17.06 -2.38 -6.01
CA CYS A 161 17.95 -1.86 -4.97
C CYS A 161 19.20 -2.72 -4.75
N PHE A 162 19.11 -4.06 -4.90
CA PHE A 162 20.19 -4.96 -4.48
C PHE A 162 20.86 -5.72 -5.63
N VAL A 163 20.20 -5.85 -6.79
CA VAL A 163 20.72 -6.67 -7.91
C VAL A 163 21.18 -5.79 -9.08
N LEU A 164 20.37 -4.78 -9.46
CA LEU A 164 20.70 -3.83 -10.55
C LEU A 164 21.54 -2.67 -10.02
#